data_84c12ec207ccb6f240da05bdab316edc
#
_entry.id   84c12ec207ccb6f240da05bdab316edc
#
_cell.length_a   1.000
_cell.length_b   1.000
_cell.length_c   1.000
_cell.angle_alpha   90.00
_cell.angle_beta   90.00
_cell.angle_gamma   90.00
#
_symmetry.space_group_name_H-M   'P 1'
#
loop_
_entity.id
_entity.type
_entity.pdbx_description
1 polymer ?
#
loop_
_entity_poly.entity_id
_entity_poly.type
_entity_poly.pdbx_seq_one_letter_code
_entity_poly.pdbx_strand_id
1 'polypeptide(L)'
;MAGNAKILYVGTAGSDDPTRAGFPFNFAIGALEAGHQPEIFLAGEAAYLMLDVVMGAVQPVAMPALKDMVDTVVARSVPLYV
;
A
#
# COMPACT_ATOMS: atom_id res chain seq x y z
N MET A 1 -12.98 3.02 23.29
CA MET A 1 -12.43 3.52 22.06
C MET A 1 -13.23 3.02 20.87
N ALA A 2 -13.19 3.76 19.86
CA ALA A 2 -13.88 3.34 18.65
C ALA A 2 -13.37 1.96 18.23
N GLY A 3 -14.26 1.12 17.83
CA GLY A 3 -13.89 -0.15 17.29
C GLY A 3 -13.11 0.00 15.99
N ASN A 4 -12.99 -1.07 15.25
CA ASN A 4 -12.33 -1.03 13.98
C ASN A 4 -13.17 -0.23 12.97
N ALA A 5 -12.51 0.52 12.12
CA ALA A 5 -13.12 1.23 11.00
C ALA A 5 -12.63 0.58 9.70
N LYS A 6 -13.47 0.61 8.69
CA LYS A 6 -13.03 0.30 7.32
C LYS A 6 -12.46 1.57 6.72
N ILE A 7 -11.25 1.48 6.21
CA ILE A 7 -10.55 2.64 5.63
C ILE A 7 -10.05 2.24 4.24
N LEU A 8 -10.45 3.00 3.23
CA LEU A 8 -9.95 2.80 1.87
C LEU A 8 -8.84 3.81 1.61
N TYR A 9 -7.66 3.30 1.29
CA TYR A 9 -6.54 4.11 0.87
C TYR A 9 -6.43 4.06 -0.66
N VAL A 10 -6.50 5.20 -1.30
CA VAL A 10 -6.39 5.28 -2.76
C VAL A 10 -4.99 5.76 -3.12
N GLY A 11 -4.27 4.95 -3.88
CA GLY A 11 -2.96 5.30 -4.39
C GLY A 11 -3.05 5.69 -5.86
N THR A 12 -2.40 6.78 -6.25
CA THR A 12 -2.35 7.23 -7.63
C THR A 12 -0.92 7.37 -8.16
N ALA A 13 0.08 7.32 -7.29
CA ALA A 13 1.48 7.42 -7.67
C ALA A 13 2.09 6.04 -7.87
N GLY A 14 2.92 5.90 -8.86
CA GLY A 14 3.69 4.70 -9.14
C GLY A 14 5.18 5.02 -9.13
N SER A 15 5.93 4.48 -10.08
CA SER A 15 7.37 4.71 -10.18
C SER A 15 7.73 6.17 -10.45
N ASP A 16 6.76 6.99 -10.86
CA ASP A 16 6.93 8.43 -11.05
C ASP A 16 7.16 9.17 -9.72
N ASP A 17 6.69 8.63 -8.61
CA ASP A 17 6.91 9.19 -7.28
C ASP A 17 7.04 8.03 -6.27
N PRO A 18 8.25 7.50 -6.11
CA PRO A 18 8.45 6.30 -5.28
C PRO A 18 7.97 6.44 -3.84
N THR A 19 8.15 7.60 -3.23
CA THR A 19 7.74 7.79 -1.84
C THR A 19 6.23 7.80 -1.73
N ARG A 20 5.53 8.53 -2.59
CA ARG A 20 4.07 8.54 -2.58
C ARG A 20 3.48 7.18 -2.95
N ALA A 21 4.18 6.43 -3.80
CA ALA A 21 3.76 5.07 -4.14
C ALA A 21 3.66 4.18 -2.90
N GLY A 22 4.52 4.40 -1.92
CA GLY A 22 4.51 3.63 -0.68
C GLY A 22 3.44 4.01 0.32
N PHE A 23 2.84 5.20 0.21
CA PHE A 23 1.92 5.71 1.22
C PHE A 23 0.71 4.80 1.48
N PRO A 24 -0.03 4.34 0.45
CA PRO A 24 -1.19 3.49 0.73
C PRO A 24 -0.83 2.22 1.50
N PHE A 25 0.29 1.61 1.14
CA PHE A 25 0.74 0.37 1.80
C PHE A 25 1.19 0.65 3.23
N ASN A 26 1.98 1.70 3.43
CA ASN A 26 2.48 2.06 4.75
C ASN A 26 1.32 2.44 5.68
N PHE A 27 0.36 3.22 5.19
CA PHE A 27 -0.80 3.62 5.97
C PHE A 27 -1.71 2.43 6.28
N ALA A 28 -1.88 1.51 5.32
CA ALA A 28 -2.66 0.31 5.55
C ALA A 28 -2.05 -0.56 6.65
N ILE A 29 -0.73 -0.70 6.66
CA ILE A 29 -0.03 -1.45 7.71
C ILE A 29 -0.25 -0.79 9.07
N GLY A 30 -0.16 0.54 9.14
CA GLY A 30 -0.45 1.27 10.36
C GLY A 30 -1.89 1.07 10.83
N ALA A 31 -2.84 1.06 9.90
CA ALA A 31 -4.24 0.81 10.22
C ALA A 31 -4.45 -0.59 10.79
N LEU A 32 -3.77 -1.60 10.22
CA LEU A 32 -3.82 -2.97 10.77
C LEU A 32 -3.31 -3.00 12.20
N GLU A 33 -2.20 -2.33 12.46
CA GLU A 33 -1.62 -2.29 13.82
C GLU A 33 -2.54 -1.58 14.81
N ALA A 34 -3.33 -0.63 14.33
CA ALA A 34 -4.31 0.08 15.16
C ALA A 34 -5.65 -0.66 15.29
N GLY A 35 -5.80 -1.83 14.68
CA GLY A 35 -7.02 -2.63 14.77
C GLY A 35 -8.09 -2.27 13.76
N HIS A 36 -7.77 -1.49 12.74
CA HIS A 36 -8.71 -1.14 11.69
C HIS A 36 -8.67 -2.14 10.53
N GLN A 37 -9.61 -1.99 9.61
CA GLN A 37 -9.72 -2.84 8.41
C GLN A 37 -9.40 -2.02 7.17
N PRO A 38 -8.13 -1.97 6.75
CA PRO A 38 -7.76 -1.20 5.56
C PRO A 38 -8.10 -1.95 4.28
N GLU A 39 -8.38 -1.19 3.24
CA GLU A 39 -8.45 -1.66 1.85
C GLU A 39 -7.63 -0.69 1.02
N ILE A 40 -7.11 -1.17 -0.09
CA ILE A 40 -6.25 -0.36 -0.97
C ILE A 40 -6.80 -0.40 -2.39
N PHE A 41 -6.91 0.76 -3.02
CA PHE A 41 -7.26 0.87 -4.43
C PHE A 41 -6.16 1.62 -5.16
N LEU A 42 -5.58 0.99 -6.18
CA LEU A 42 -4.51 1.56 -6.99
C LEU A 42 -5.08 2.03 -8.31
N ALA A 43 -4.96 3.31 -8.59
CA ALA A 43 -5.47 3.92 -9.80
C ALA A 43 -4.33 4.66 -10.54
N GLY A 44 -4.51 4.90 -11.84
CA GLY A 44 -3.52 5.61 -12.62
C GLY A 44 -2.16 4.91 -12.60
N GLU A 45 -1.10 5.66 -12.42
CA GLU A 45 0.26 5.12 -12.42
C GLU A 45 0.47 4.08 -11.31
N ALA A 46 -0.29 4.15 -10.22
CA ALA A 46 -0.16 3.18 -9.14
C ALA A 46 -0.54 1.75 -9.58
N ALA A 47 -1.36 1.60 -10.61
CA ALA A 47 -1.73 0.28 -11.11
C ALA A 47 -0.51 -0.51 -11.60
N TYR A 48 0.51 0.16 -12.12
CA TYR A 48 1.72 -0.49 -12.60
C TYR A 48 2.56 -1.09 -11.46
N LEU A 49 2.32 -0.69 -10.21
CA LEU A 49 3.03 -1.25 -9.07
C LEU A 49 2.78 -2.75 -8.90
N MET A 50 1.73 -3.28 -9.53
CA MET A 50 1.43 -4.71 -9.47
C MET A 50 2.28 -5.54 -10.43
N LEU A 51 3.07 -4.90 -11.29
CA LEU A 51 4.07 -5.60 -12.10
C LEU A 51 5.30 -5.85 -11.23
N ASP A 52 5.76 -7.09 -11.17
CA ASP A 52 6.88 -7.47 -10.31
C ASP A 52 8.13 -6.62 -10.53
N VAL A 53 8.44 -6.31 -11.79
CA VAL A 53 9.63 -5.54 -12.11
C VAL A 53 9.52 -4.10 -11.61
N VAL A 54 8.32 -3.53 -11.63
CA VAL A 54 8.08 -2.18 -11.12
C VAL A 54 8.09 -2.18 -9.60
N MET A 55 7.38 -3.14 -9.01
CA MET A 55 7.30 -3.28 -7.54
C MET A 55 8.70 -3.43 -6.93
N GLY A 56 9.55 -4.23 -7.55
CA GLY A 56 10.90 -4.46 -7.05
C GLY A 56 11.84 -3.28 -7.22
N ALA A 57 11.50 -2.32 -8.08
CA ALA A 57 12.35 -1.16 -8.36
C ALA A 57 11.97 0.08 -7.53
N VAL A 58 10.81 0.07 -6.87
CA VAL A 58 10.32 1.25 -6.14
C VAL A 58 10.82 1.20 -4.70
N GLN A 59 11.57 2.24 -4.30
CA GLN A 59 12.09 2.36 -2.94
C GLN A 59 11.62 3.68 -2.35
N PRO A 60 10.58 3.68 -1.50
CA PRO A 60 10.13 4.89 -0.81
C PRO A 60 11.18 5.41 0.18
N VAL A 61 11.17 6.70 0.41
CA VAL A 61 12.07 7.32 1.40
C VAL A 61 11.52 7.08 2.81
N ALA A 62 12.39 6.63 3.71
CA ALA A 62 12.09 6.41 5.13
C ALA A 62 10.97 5.38 5.37
N MET A 63 10.81 4.45 4.45
CA MET A 63 9.86 3.35 4.55
C MET A 63 10.55 2.05 4.16
N PRO A 64 9.98 0.89 4.51
CA PRO A 64 10.47 -0.38 3.96
C PRO A 64 10.37 -0.38 2.44
N ALA A 65 11.09 -1.30 1.79
CA ALA A 65 10.97 -1.48 0.35
C ALA A 65 9.50 -1.76 0.00
N LEU A 66 9.05 -1.25 -1.16
CA LEU A 66 7.66 -1.41 -1.56
C LEU A 66 7.24 -2.88 -1.56
N LYS A 67 8.09 -3.75 -2.10
CA LYS A 67 7.78 -5.18 -2.17
C LYS A 67 7.51 -5.76 -0.79
N ASP A 68 8.29 -5.36 0.22
CA ASP A 68 8.11 -5.87 1.57
C ASP A 68 6.77 -5.44 2.15
N MET A 69 6.36 -4.20 1.90
CA MET A 69 5.06 -3.71 2.34
C MET A 69 3.91 -4.40 1.61
N VAL A 70 4.06 -4.62 0.31
CA VAL A 70 3.05 -5.37 -0.46
C VAL A 70 2.93 -6.79 0.07
N ASP A 71 4.04 -7.46 0.32
CA ASP A 71 4.02 -8.82 0.88
C ASP A 71 3.28 -8.85 2.23
N THR A 72 3.47 -7.84 3.06
CA THR A 72 2.79 -7.75 4.36
C THR A 72 1.28 -7.59 4.18
N VAL A 73 0.83 -6.68 3.32
CA VAL A 73 -0.62 -6.47 3.15
C VAL A 73 -1.27 -7.68 2.52
N VAL A 74 -0.60 -8.37 1.61
CA VAL A 74 -1.12 -9.61 1.02
C VAL A 74 -1.21 -10.70 2.08
N ALA A 75 -0.18 -10.87 2.89
CA ALA A 75 -0.17 -11.87 3.96
C ALA A 75 -1.25 -11.61 5.02
N ARG A 76 -1.62 -10.35 5.23
CA ARG A 76 -2.66 -9.96 6.17
C ARG A 76 -4.04 -9.89 5.51
N SER A 77 -4.17 -10.36 4.28
CA SER A 77 -5.44 -10.42 3.53
C SER A 77 -6.12 -9.07 3.36
N VAL A 78 -5.34 -8.01 3.20
CA VAL A 78 -5.88 -6.69 2.90
C VAL A 78 -6.42 -6.70 1.46
N PRO A 79 -7.70 -6.33 1.23
CA PRO A 79 -8.20 -6.24 -0.13
C PRO A 79 -7.43 -5.21 -0.94
N LEU A 80 -7.02 -5.59 -2.13
CA LEU A 80 -6.21 -4.78 -3.02
C LEU A 80 -6.90 -4.73 -4.39
N TYR A 81 -7.41 -3.56 -4.73
CA TYR A 81 -8.15 -3.33 -5.98
C TYR A 81 -7.27 -2.53 -6.95
N VAL A 82 -7.38 -2.86 -8.21
CA VAL A 82 -6.63 -2.17 -9.27
C VAL A 82 -7.57 -1.76 -10.39
#